data_b11f43c9207804fc6dc6c87a355bc707
#
_entry.id   b11f43c9207804fc6dc6c87a355bc707
#
_cell.length_a   1.000
_cell.length_b   1.000
_cell.length_c   1.000
_cell.angle_alpha   90.00
_cell.angle_beta   90.00
_cell.angle_gamma   90.00
#
_symmetry.space_group_name_H-M   'P 1'
#
loop_
_entity.id
_entity.type
_entity.pdbx_description
1 polymer ?
#
loop_
_entity_poly.entity_id
_entity_poly.type
_entity_poly.pdbx_seq_one_letter_code
_entity_poly.pdbx_strand_id
1 'polypeptide(L)'
;MMTKEDYLNEYKTHKSMRDNVKRDNYRLQYHLMPPTGFLNDPNGLFQKDGVYHIYFQYTPFTAGWGTKLWGHYTSKDMINFNQEEPFLYPDISLDRDGVYSGSAFVEDETIHYFYTGNVKLTDREDYDYINSGREQNTIHMTSKDGYKISEKELILSNDDYPIDMSKHVRDPKIFKKNNYYYMVLGGRTSDNQGCVLLYKSKDLINFEYYNRIEVDDFGYMWECPDLFELDGELFLVVCPQGISQRGYDYANVYQTGYFKVDYDFDNNTYKISEFKELDRGFDIYAPQSFLDEKNRRIQYAWMGIPDAEYNNQPTVDYCWQHALTMPRVLSYKNNQIYQQPLDEMKNLRLEKIVSNCKNIKQKDTVVYEMQVDFDKSQDFVLQIRDDVQLSYLNHVLLFFVDIIQKFLLPFLYFQDILVYLHL
;
A
#
# COMPACT_ATOMS: atom_id res chain seq x y z
N MET A 1 0.82 -19.46 -15.45
CA MET A 1 0.65 -18.23 -16.25
C MET A 1 -0.83 -18.00 -16.45
N MET A 2 -1.24 -16.75 -16.56
CA MET A 2 -2.61 -16.34 -16.88
C MET A 2 -2.53 -15.16 -17.86
N THR A 3 -2.95 -15.38 -19.08
CA THR A 3 -3.03 -14.31 -20.10
C THR A 3 -4.29 -13.47 -19.90
N LYS A 4 -4.37 -12.32 -20.59
CA LYS A 4 -5.61 -11.52 -20.62
C LYS A 4 -6.80 -12.34 -21.16
N GLU A 5 -6.58 -13.18 -22.15
CA GLU A 5 -7.63 -14.04 -22.73
C GLU A 5 -8.12 -15.07 -21.71
N ASP A 6 -7.21 -15.73 -20.99
CA ASP A 6 -7.54 -16.67 -19.92
C ASP A 6 -8.38 -15.99 -18.85
N TYR A 7 -7.96 -14.81 -18.39
CA TYR A 7 -8.72 -13.99 -17.43
C TYR A 7 -10.13 -13.69 -17.93
N LEU A 8 -10.28 -13.20 -19.16
CA LEU A 8 -11.58 -12.84 -19.71
C LEU A 8 -12.51 -14.04 -19.86
N ASN A 9 -11.98 -15.20 -20.20
CA ASN A 9 -12.74 -16.44 -20.28
C ASN A 9 -13.18 -16.90 -18.88
N GLU A 10 -12.29 -16.89 -17.91
CA GLU A 10 -12.61 -17.25 -16.53
C GLU A 10 -13.59 -16.25 -15.89
N TYR A 11 -13.40 -14.96 -16.12
CA TYR A 11 -14.30 -13.90 -15.63
C TYR A 11 -15.75 -14.11 -16.06
N LYS A 12 -16.01 -14.59 -17.29
CA LYS A 12 -17.37 -14.89 -17.75
C LYS A 12 -18.05 -15.96 -16.91
N THR A 13 -17.32 -16.95 -16.44
CA THR A 13 -17.85 -18.07 -15.65
C THR A 13 -18.20 -17.66 -14.20
N HIS A 14 -17.57 -16.61 -13.66
CA HIS A 14 -17.72 -16.15 -12.28
C HIS A 14 -18.86 -15.14 -12.06
N LYS A 15 -19.96 -15.26 -12.82
CA LYS A 15 -21.12 -14.37 -12.68
C LYS A 15 -21.69 -14.36 -11.26
N SER A 16 -21.85 -15.54 -10.66
CA SER A 16 -22.40 -15.67 -9.28
C SER A 16 -21.55 -14.92 -8.24
N MET A 17 -20.24 -14.94 -8.38
CA MET A 17 -19.32 -14.18 -7.53
C MET A 17 -19.58 -12.67 -7.62
N ARG A 18 -19.70 -12.13 -8.85
CA ARG A 18 -20.02 -10.72 -9.07
C ARG A 18 -21.40 -10.33 -8.53
N ASP A 19 -22.39 -11.23 -8.65
CA ASP A 19 -23.73 -10.99 -8.13
C ASP A 19 -23.76 -11.03 -6.59
N ASN A 20 -22.88 -11.81 -5.95
CA ASN A 20 -22.72 -11.80 -4.51
C ASN A 20 -22.13 -10.48 -4.02
N VAL A 21 -21.02 -10.03 -4.63
CA VAL A 21 -20.39 -8.74 -4.29
C VAL A 21 -21.39 -7.58 -4.36
N LYS A 22 -22.27 -7.55 -5.39
CA LYS A 22 -23.26 -6.49 -5.56
C LYS A 22 -24.34 -6.49 -4.47
N ARG A 23 -24.57 -7.61 -3.80
CA ARG A 23 -25.58 -7.74 -2.73
C ARG A 23 -25.02 -7.46 -1.36
N ASP A 24 -23.71 -7.23 -1.27
CA ASP A 24 -23.07 -7.00 0.01
C ASP A 24 -23.31 -5.58 0.53
N ASN A 25 -23.90 -5.49 1.72
CA ASN A 25 -24.12 -4.23 2.43
C ASN A 25 -22.86 -3.69 3.12
N TYR A 26 -21.77 -4.48 3.14
CA TYR A 26 -20.48 -4.06 3.71
C TYR A 26 -19.56 -3.36 2.71
N ARG A 27 -19.98 -3.20 1.45
CA ARG A 27 -19.23 -2.40 0.48
C ARG A 27 -19.11 -0.96 0.95
N LEU A 28 -17.88 -0.47 1.00
CA LEU A 28 -17.55 0.90 1.39
C LEU A 28 -18.03 1.90 0.30
N GLN A 29 -18.24 3.17 0.69
CA GLN A 29 -18.84 4.14 -0.22
C GLN A 29 -17.80 4.98 -0.98
N TYR A 30 -16.63 5.20 -0.40
CA TYR A 30 -15.59 6.05 -0.98
C TYR A 30 -14.17 5.44 -0.95
N HIS A 31 -14.01 4.21 -0.49
CA HIS A 31 -12.74 3.49 -0.58
C HIS A 31 -12.69 2.66 -1.86
N LEU A 32 -11.49 2.51 -2.43
CA LEU A 32 -11.25 1.59 -3.53
C LEU A 32 -11.18 0.16 -3.01
N MET A 33 -11.99 -0.70 -3.57
CA MET A 33 -12.13 -2.12 -3.21
C MET A 33 -11.96 -2.97 -4.47
N PRO A 34 -11.61 -4.25 -4.35
CA PRO A 34 -11.58 -5.11 -5.54
C PRO A 34 -12.98 -5.25 -6.13
N PRO A 35 -13.13 -5.33 -7.46
CA PRO A 35 -14.41 -5.65 -8.09
C PRO A 35 -15.00 -6.98 -7.62
N THR A 36 -14.12 -7.96 -7.41
CA THR A 36 -14.31 -9.28 -6.80
C THR A 36 -12.98 -9.73 -6.22
N GLY A 37 -12.98 -10.75 -5.37
CA GLY A 37 -11.74 -11.37 -4.93
C GLY A 37 -10.96 -10.54 -3.91
N PHE A 38 -9.65 -10.47 -4.07
CA PHE A 38 -8.73 -9.94 -3.07
C PHE A 38 -7.92 -8.77 -3.62
N LEU A 39 -7.82 -7.70 -2.84
CA LEU A 39 -6.97 -6.55 -3.09
C LEU A 39 -5.92 -6.44 -1.97
N ASN A 40 -4.68 -6.10 -2.34
CA ASN A 40 -3.65 -5.71 -1.38
C ASN A 40 -2.91 -4.45 -1.87
N ASP A 41 -1.62 -4.43 -2.00
CA ASP A 41 -0.76 -3.26 -2.19
C ASP A 41 -1.23 -2.33 -3.31
N PRO A 42 -1.28 -1.01 -3.09
CA PRO A 42 -1.36 -0.05 -4.19
C PRO A 42 -0.09 -0.11 -5.04
N ASN A 43 -0.23 -0.01 -6.35
CA ASN A 43 0.86 -0.11 -7.31
C ASN A 43 0.76 0.97 -8.37
N GLY A 44 1.88 1.33 -8.97
CA GLY A 44 1.93 2.09 -10.20
C GLY A 44 1.16 3.41 -10.18
N LEU A 45 1.09 4.09 -9.03
CA LEU A 45 0.29 5.30 -8.83
C LEU A 45 0.90 6.49 -9.59
N PHE A 46 0.08 7.22 -10.35
CA PHE A 46 0.47 8.47 -10.99
C PHE A 46 -0.74 9.29 -11.43
N GLN A 47 -0.50 10.55 -11.81
CA GLN A 47 -1.42 11.37 -12.59
C GLN A 47 -0.75 11.77 -13.90
N LYS A 48 -1.48 11.72 -15.00
CA LYS A 48 -1.05 12.21 -16.31
C LYS A 48 -2.26 12.75 -17.09
N ASP A 49 -2.10 13.92 -17.72
CA ASP A 49 -3.13 14.58 -18.53
C ASP A 49 -4.47 14.75 -17.77
N GLY A 50 -4.40 15.08 -16.48
CA GLY A 50 -5.56 15.28 -15.60
C GLY A 50 -6.23 13.98 -15.14
N VAL A 51 -5.72 12.81 -15.48
CA VAL A 51 -6.26 11.52 -15.07
C VAL A 51 -5.34 10.86 -14.04
N TYR A 52 -5.90 10.49 -12.91
CA TYR A 52 -5.25 9.66 -11.91
C TYR A 52 -5.41 8.20 -12.28
N HIS A 53 -4.31 7.44 -12.22
CA HIS A 53 -4.27 6.01 -12.40
C HIS A 53 -3.87 5.35 -11.08
N ILE A 54 -4.72 4.46 -10.60
CA ILE A 54 -4.52 3.72 -9.36
C ILE A 54 -4.54 2.24 -9.69
N TYR A 55 -3.38 1.61 -9.66
CA TYR A 55 -3.29 0.16 -9.79
C TYR A 55 -3.11 -0.46 -8.41
N PHE A 56 -3.37 -1.76 -8.33
CA PHE A 56 -3.28 -2.50 -7.08
C PHE A 56 -3.05 -3.99 -7.33
N GLN A 57 -2.45 -4.65 -6.39
CA GLN A 57 -2.34 -6.11 -6.37
C GLN A 57 -3.74 -6.72 -6.34
N TYR A 58 -4.03 -7.61 -7.28
CA TYR A 58 -5.37 -8.12 -7.50
C TYR A 58 -5.40 -9.63 -7.70
N THR A 59 -6.19 -10.34 -6.90
CA THR A 59 -6.53 -11.74 -7.11
C THR A 59 -8.02 -11.83 -7.42
N PRO A 60 -8.44 -11.99 -8.69
CA PRO A 60 -9.82 -11.75 -9.11
C PRO A 60 -10.84 -12.80 -8.68
N PHE A 61 -10.43 -14.07 -8.57
CA PHE A 61 -11.37 -15.21 -8.49
C PHE A 61 -11.42 -15.89 -7.12
N THR A 62 -10.73 -15.35 -6.13
CA THR A 62 -10.81 -15.80 -4.74
C THR A 62 -10.65 -14.60 -3.79
N ALA A 63 -11.44 -14.57 -2.72
CA ALA A 63 -11.28 -13.58 -1.66
C ALA A 63 -10.14 -13.94 -0.69
N GLY A 64 -9.02 -14.42 -1.21
CA GLY A 64 -7.83 -14.82 -0.48
C GLY A 64 -6.58 -14.77 -1.36
N TRP A 65 -5.49 -15.32 -0.85
CA TRP A 65 -4.25 -15.40 -1.57
C TRP A 65 -4.37 -16.24 -2.85
N GLY A 66 -3.73 -15.80 -3.91
CA GLY A 66 -3.72 -16.48 -5.21
C GLY A 66 -2.79 -15.77 -6.19
N THR A 67 -2.84 -16.15 -7.46
CA THR A 67 -2.06 -15.53 -8.53
C THR A 67 -2.40 -14.05 -8.64
N LYS A 68 -1.37 -13.21 -8.59
CA LYS A 68 -1.51 -11.76 -8.60
C LYS A 68 -1.51 -11.18 -10.01
N LEU A 69 -2.48 -10.32 -10.25
CA LEU A 69 -2.58 -9.38 -11.36
C LEU A 69 -2.43 -7.96 -10.81
N TRP A 70 -2.38 -6.96 -11.68
CA TRP A 70 -2.65 -5.58 -11.31
C TRP A 70 -4.05 -5.19 -11.74
N GLY A 71 -4.93 -4.90 -10.77
CA GLY A 71 -6.20 -4.23 -11.01
C GLY A 71 -5.98 -2.76 -11.34
N HIS A 72 -6.98 -2.08 -11.88
CA HIS A 72 -6.85 -0.71 -12.34
C HIS A 72 -8.13 0.11 -12.12
N TYR A 73 -7.97 1.28 -11.53
CA TYR A 73 -8.97 2.32 -11.44
C TYR A 73 -8.44 3.64 -12.02
N THR A 74 -9.32 4.41 -12.65
CA THR A 74 -9.02 5.77 -13.12
C THR A 74 -9.98 6.79 -12.52
N SER A 75 -9.50 8.02 -12.31
CA SER A 75 -10.32 9.13 -11.84
C SER A 75 -9.78 10.47 -12.34
N LYS A 76 -10.66 11.46 -12.48
CA LYS A 76 -10.27 12.86 -12.74
C LYS A 76 -10.29 13.73 -11.49
N ASP A 77 -10.90 13.25 -10.41
CA ASP A 77 -11.17 14.03 -9.20
C ASP A 77 -10.87 13.29 -7.89
N MET A 78 -10.36 12.05 -7.98
CA MET A 78 -10.07 11.19 -6.83
C MET A 78 -11.30 10.83 -5.96
N ILE A 79 -12.49 11.04 -6.49
CA ILE A 79 -13.79 10.73 -5.86
C ILE A 79 -14.59 9.78 -6.71
N ASN A 80 -14.72 10.11 -8.00
CA ASN A 80 -15.45 9.32 -8.96
C ASN A 80 -14.47 8.44 -9.74
N PHE A 81 -14.51 7.15 -9.49
CA PHE A 81 -13.61 6.19 -10.11
C PHE A 81 -14.29 5.35 -11.16
N ASN A 82 -13.60 5.15 -12.27
CA ASN A 82 -13.94 4.14 -13.26
C ASN A 82 -13.13 2.88 -12.96
N GLN A 83 -13.81 1.75 -12.87
CA GLN A 83 -13.16 0.46 -12.88
C GLN A 83 -12.75 0.12 -14.31
N GLU A 84 -11.48 -0.15 -14.50
CA GLU A 84 -10.90 -0.57 -15.76
C GLU A 84 -10.69 -2.10 -15.79
N GLU A 85 -10.32 -2.65 -16.94
CA GLU A 85 -9.81 -4.02 -16.98
C GLU A 85 -8.48 -4.13 -16.22
N PRO A 86 -8.14 -5.30 -15.66
CA PRO A 86 -6.82 -5.49 -15.09
C PRO A 86 -5.72 -5.11 -16.09
N PHE A 87 -4.70 -4.46 -15.58
CA PHE A 87 -3.63 -3.86 -16.38
C PHE A 87 -2.50 -4.83 -16.71
N LEU A 88 -2.06 -5.62 -15.70
CA LEU A 88 -0.98 -6.58 -15.85
C LEU A 88 -1.44 -8.00 -15.52
N TYR A 89 -0.93 -8.92 -16.30
CA TYR A 89 -1.16 -10.35 -16.19
C TYR A 89 0.18 -11.09 -16.08
N PRO A 90 0.25 -12.23 -15.36
CA PRO A 90 1.43 -13.08 -15.31
C PRO A 90 1.51 -13.97 -16.57
N ASP A 91 1.88 -13.37 -17.69
CA ASP A 91 1.78 -13.95 -19.04
C ASP A 91 3.13 -14.26 -19.70
N ILE A 92 4.24 -13.98 -19.01
CA ILE A 92 5.59 -14.37 -19.42
C ILE A 92 6.22 -15.34 -18.41
N SER A 93 7.30 -16.03 -18.81
CA SER A 93 8.00 -16.99 -17.93
C SER A 93 8.56 -16.35 -16.66
N LEU A 94 8.95 -15.07 -16.72
CA LEU A 94 9.59 -14.34 -15.63
C LEU A 94 8.60 -13.86 -14.55
N ASP A 95 7.30 -13.94 -14.80
CA ASP A 95 6.24 -13.54 -13.86
C ASP A 95 5.13 -14.60 -13.73
N ARG A 96 5.36 -15.81 -14.20
CA ARG A 96 4.34 -16.86 -14.38
C ARG A 96 3.51 -17.19 -13.14
N ASP A 97 4.02 -16.92 -11.94
CA ASP A 97 3.34 -17.20 -10.66
C ASP A 97 2.83 -15.91 -9.98
N GLY A 98 2.85 -14.78 -10.69
CA GLY A 98 2.23 -13.52 -10.28
C GLY A 98 3.02 -12.28 -10.66
N VAL A 99 2.32 -11.22 -10.99
CA VAL A 99 2.86 -9.87 -11.10
C VAL A 99 2.76 -9.23 -9.71
N TYR A 100 3.89 -9.15 -9.01
CA TYR A 100 3.98 -8.61 -7.66
C TYR A 100 4.11 -7.09 -7.67
N SER A 101 4.31 -6.49 -6.50
CA SER A 101 4.29 -5.05 -6.33
C SER A 101 5.37 -4.33 -7.11
N GLY A 102 5.06 -3.09 -7.44
CA GLY A 102 5.90 -2.20 -8.22
C GLY A 102 5.32 -0.80 -8.33
N SER A 103 5.92 0.03 -9.16
CA SER A 103 5.60 1.44 -9.24
C SER A 103 5.59 1.97 -10.67
N ALA A 104 5.04 3.17 -10.84
CA ALA A 104 5.16 3.95 -12.06
C ALA A 104 6.07 5.16 -11.82
N PHE A 105 6.78 5.55 -12.87
CA PHE A 105 7.56 6.78 -12.96
C PHE A 105 7.24 7.47 -14.28
N VAL A 106 6.69 8.68 -14.20
CA VAL A 106 6.32 9.46 -15.38
C VAL A 106 7.47 10.40 -15.72
N GLU A 107 7.96 10.32 -16.94
CA GLU A 107 8.96 11.24 -17.47
C GLU A 107 8.58 11.65 -18.89
N ASP A 108 8.48 12.94 -19.10
CA ASP A 108 7.97 13.52 -20.33
C ASP A 108 6.61 12.89 -20.72
N GLU A 109 6.53 12.34 -21.93
CA GLU A 109 5.32 11.68 -22.44
C GLU A 109 5.26 10.18 -22.12
N THR A 110 6.23 9.64 -21.38
CA THR A 110 6.35 8.20 -21.15
C THR A 110 6.10 7.85 -19.69
N ILE A 111 5.31 6.82 -19.50
CA ILE A 111 5.09 6.19 -18.20
C ILE A 111 5.95 4.94 -18.17
N HIS A 112 6.91 4.88 -17.26
CA HIS A 112 7.76 3.72 -17.01
C HIS A 112 7.19 2.95 -15.83
N TYR A 113 6.94 1.66 -15.99
CA TYR A 113 6.53 0.78 -14.92
C TYR A 113 7.65 -0.18 -14.57
N PHE A 114 7.87 -0.36 -13.29
CA PHE A 114 8.78 -1.35 -12.75
C PHE A 114 7.99 -2.21 -11.75
N TYR A 115 8.07 -3.52 -11.89
CA TYR A 115 7.36 -4.43 -11.00
C TYR A 115 8.17 -5.70 -10.75
N THR A 116 7.76 -6.48 -9.77
CA THR A 116 8.39 -7.75 -9.47
C THR A 116 7.65 -8.90 -10.13
N GLY A 117 8.29 -9.55 -11.09
CA GLY A 117 7.84 -10.82 -11.65
C GLY A 117 8.22 -11.96 -10.70
N ASN A 118 7.22 -12.69 -10.21
CA ASN A 118 7.41 -13.78 -9.27
C ASN A 118 7.34 -15.15 -9.97
N VAL A 119 8.32 -15.99 -9.68
CA VAL A 119 8.38 -17.39 -10.12
C VAL A 119 8.58 -18.28 -8.90
N LYS A 120 7.74 -19.31 -8.73
CA LYS A 120 7.85 -20.31 -7.68
C LYS A 120 8.59 -21.55 -8.22
N LEU A 121 9.60 -21.99 -7.50
CA LEU A 121 10.45 -23.13 -7.86
C LEU A 121 10.18 -24.33 -6.93
N THR A 122 8.89 -24.68 -6.79
CA THR A 122 8.42 -25.70 -5.84
C THR A 122 8.90 -27.11 -6.15
N ASP A 123 9.35 -27.36 -7.39
CA ASP A 123 9.78 -28.69 -7.84
C ASP A 123 11.29 -28.94 -7.63
N ARG A 124 12.01 -28.00 -7.01
CA ARG A 124 13.43 -28.16 -6.70
C ARG A 124 13.64 -29.14 -5.55
N GLU A 125 14.64 -30.01 -5.68
CA GLU A 125 15.05 -30.92 -4.60
C GLU A 125 15.60 -30.20 -3.37
N ASP A 126 16.27 -29.03 -3.60
CA ASP A 126 16.84 -28.17 -2.58
C ASP A 126 15.89 -26.99 -2.22
N TYR A 127 14.57 -27.21 -2.32
CA TYR A 127 13.59 -26.17 -2.05
C TYR A 127 13.74 -25.61 -0.64
N ASP A 128 14.03 -24.32 -0.56
CA ASP A 128 13.96 -23.49 0.64
C ASP A 128 13.20 -22.20 0.28
N TYR A 129 12.15 -21.90 1.02
CA TYR A 129 11.28 -20.77 0.74
C TYR A 129 12.07 -19.44 0.63
N ILE A 130 13.14 -19.29 1.44
CA ILE A 130 13.91 -18.04 1.52
C ILE A 130 15.03 -18.01 0.48
N ASN A 131 15.80 -19.12 0.32
CA ASN A 131 17.08 -19.07 -0.36
C ASN A 131 17.10 -19.74 -1.73
N SER A 132 16.11 -20.60 -2.07
CA SER A 132 16.12 -21.32 -3.35
C SER A 132 14.74 -21.50 -3.99
N GLY A 133 13.66 -21.21 -3.27
CA GLY A 133 12.29 -21.57 -3.65
C GLY A 133 11.61 -20.63 -4.63
N ARG A 134 12.29 -19.58 -5.11
CA ARG A 134 11.70 -18.59 -6.03
C ARG A 134 12.72 -17.82 -6.85
N GLU A 135 12.20 -17.14 -7.86
CA GLU A 135 12.86 -16.02 -8.51
C GLU A 135 11.98 -14.76 -8.30
N GLN A 136 12.63 -13.65 -8.07
CA GLN A 136 12.01 -12.33 -8.04
C GLN A 136 12.75 -11.43 -9.00
N ASN A 137 12.12 -11.20 -10.14
CA ASN A 137 12.67 -10.51 -11.29
C ASN A 137 12.16 -9.07 -11.31
N THR A 138 13.05 -8.09 -11.41
CA THR A 138 12.64 -6.70 -11.68
C THR A 138 12.39 -6.55 -13.17
N ILE A 139 11.14 -6.27 -13.53
CA ILE A 139 10.68 -6.16 -14.92
C ILE A 139 10.27 -4.71 -15.20
N HIS A 140 10.66 -4.23 -16.37
CA HIS A 140 10.34 -2.91 -16.90
C HIS A 140 9.42 -3.00 -18.11
N MET A 141 8.59 -2.01 -18.27
CA MET A 141 7.78 -1.76 -19.45
C MET A 141 7.37 -0.29 -19.50
N THR A 142 6.90 0.16 -20.65
CA THR A 142 6.46 1.54 -20.86
C THR A 142 5.03 1.62 -21.37
N SER A 143 4.41 2.78 -21.16
CA SER A 143 3.13 3.15 -21.73
C SER A 143 3.11 4.64 -22.09
N LYS A 144 2.20 5.02 -22.98
CA LYS A 144 1.89 6.44 -23.28
C LYS A 144 0.58 6.89 -22.64
N ASP A 145 -0.31 5.96 -22.40
CA ASP A 145 -1.71 6.23 -22.05
C ASP A 145 -2.16 5.58 -20.73
N GLY A 146 -1.31 4.76 -20.08
CA GLY A 146 -1.67 4.00 -18.88
C GLY A 146 -2.56 2.77 -19.13
N TYR A 147 -2.81 2.42 -20.40
CA TYR A 147 -3.66 1.28 -20.75
C TYR A 147 -2.93 0.23 -21.60
N LYS A 148 -2.07 0.67 -22.51
CA LYS A 148 -1.31 -0.19 -23.40
C LYS A 148 0.16 -0.17 -23.00
N ILE A 149 0.75 -1.34 -22.89
CA ILE A 149 2.15 -1.51 -22.49
C ILE A 149 3.01 -1.94 -23.68
N SER A 150 4.30 -1.61 -23.60
CA SER A 150 5.35 -2.21 -24.44
C SER A 150 5.54 -3.69 -24.08
N GLU A 151 6.49 -4.34 -24.72
CA GLU A 151 7.01 -5.62 -24.27
C GLU A 151 7.60 -5.49 -22.85
N LYS A 152 7.54 -6.58 -22.11
CA LYS A 152 8.10 -6.71 -20.74
C LYS A 152 9.57 -7.08 -20.84
N GLU A 153 10.43 -6.28 -20.23
CA GLU A 153 11.89 -6.44 -20.29
C GLU A 153 12.44 -6.75 -18.89
N LEU A 154 13.30 -7.76 -18.78
CA LEU A 154 14.03 -8.06 -17.56
C LEU A 154 15.11 -6.99 -17.33
N ILE A 155 15.09 -6.35 -16.17
CA ILE A 155 16.09 -5.35 -15.76
C ILE A 155 17.09 -5.96 -14.77
N LEU A 156 16.57 -6.63 -13.72
CA LEU A 156 17.41 -7.30 -12.72
C LEU A 156 16.78 -8.66 -12.38
N SER A 157 17.62 -9.65 -12.18
CA SER A 157 17.30 -10.98 -11.69
C SER A 157 17.90 -11.22 -10.30
N ASN A 158 17.65 -12.36 -9.71
CA ASN A 158 18.33 -12.74 -8.46
C ASN A 158 19.86 -12.85 -8.56
N ASP A 159 20.40 -12.97 -9.77
CA ASP A 159 21.86 -13.05 -9.98
C ASP A 159 22.52 -11.66 -10.02
N ASP A 160 21.72 -10.59 -10.15
CA ASP A 160 22.18 -9.19 -10.16
C ASP A 160 22.16 -8.55 -8.77
N TYR A 161 21.62 -9.24 -7.76
CA TYR A 161 21.60 -8.76 -6.39
C TYR A 161 22.88 -9.16 -5.64
N PRO A 162 23.29 -8.42 -4.57
CA PRO A 162 24.45 -8.77 -3.76
C PRO A 162 24.39 -10.24 -3.29
N ILE A 163 25.54 -10.89 -3.23
CA ILE A 163 25.67 -12.34 -3.00
C ILE A 163 25.07 -12.83 -1.67
N ASP A 164 24.99 -11.94 -0.68
CA ASP A 164 24.42 -12.22 0.64
C ASP A 164 22.90 -12.02 0.71
N MET A 165 22.25 -11.63 -0.40
CA MET A 165 20.80 -11.54 -0.44
C MET A 165 20.15 -12.92 -0.57
N SER A 166 19.00 -13.09 0.10
CA SER A 166 18.11 -14.20 -0.16
C SER A 166 17.39 -14.05 -1.50
N LYS A 167 16.47 -14.96 -1.84
CA LYS A 167 15.62 -14.84 -3.02
C LYS A 167 14.46 -13.83 -2.84
N HIS A 168 14.40 -13.13 -1.71
CA HIS A 168 13.39 -12.12 -1.40
C HIS A 168 13.93 -10.71 -1.61
N VAL A 169 13.91 -10.25 -2.88
CA VAL A 169 14.19 -8.86 -3.28
C VAL A 169 13.08 -8.42 -4.22
N ARG A 170 12.34 -7.33 -3.89
CA ARG A 170 11.11 -6.95 -4.61
C ARG A 170 10.71 -5.49 -4.43
N ASP A 171 9.58 -5.13 -5.03
CA ASP A 171 8.85 -3.88 -4.88
C ASP A 171 9.65 -2.65 -5.40
N PRO A 172 10.04 -2.65 -6.70
CA PRO A 172 10.85 -1.57 -7.27
C PRO A 172 10.12 -0.23 -7.25
N LYS A 173 10.82 0.82 -6.79
CA LYS A 173 10.37 2.21 -6.85
C LYS A 173 11.47 3.11 -7.37
N ILE A 174 11.12 4.02 -8.30
CA ILE A 174 12.06 4.95 -8.92
C ILE A 174 12.00 6.32 -8.24
N PHE A 175 13.20 6.84 -7.98
CA PHE A 175 13.46 8.19 -7.50
C PHE A 175 14.49 8.87 -8.39
N LYS A 176 14.24 10.11 -8.83
CA LYS A 176 15.18 10.87 -9.69
C LYS A 176 15.89 11.95 -8.88
N LYS A 177 17.22 11.98 -8.95
CA LYS A 177 18.08 13.00 -8.32
C LYS A 177 19.34 13.25 -9.16
N ASN A 178 19.73 14.52 -9.31
CA ASN A 178 21.00 14.93 -9.96
C ASN A 178 21.24 14.26 -11.32
N ASN A 179 20.25 14.22 -12.21
CA ASN A 179 20.31 13.57 -13.53
C ASN A 179 20.55 12.04 -13.50
N TYR A 180 20.31 11.40 -12.37
CA TYR A 180 20.32 9.95 -12.22
C TYR A 180 18.95 9.45 -11.75
N TYR A 181 18.65 8.23 -12.12
CA TYR A 181 17.53 7.47 -11.62
C TYR A 181 18.05 6.49 -10.57
N TYR A 182 17.39 6.46 -9.45
CA TYR A 182 17.67 5.52 -8.38
C TYR A 182 16.48 4.61 -8.22
N MET A 183 16.72 3.30 -8.22
CA MET A 183 15.72 2.29 -7.92
C MET A 183 15.96 1.78 -6.50
N VAL A 184 14.94 1.84 -5.66
CA VAL A 184 14.91 1.16 -4.37
C VAL A 184 14.17 -0.15 -4.49
N LEU A 185 14.70 -1.21 -3.86
CA LEU A 185 14.12 -2.54 -3.78
C LEU A 185 14.11 -2.99 -2.32
N GLY A 186 12.97 -3.49 -1.84
CA GLY A 186 12.90 -4.12 -0.54
C GLY A 186 13.61 -5.48 -0.55
N GLY A 187 14.29 -5.82 0.53
CA GLY A 187 15.11 -7.01 0.57
C GLY A 187 15.22 -7.69 1.94
N ARG A 188 15.58 -8.96 1.88
CA ARG A 188 15.95 -9.81 3.00
C ARG A 188 17.27 -10.48 2.67
N THR A 189 18.24 -10.37 3.57
CA THR A 189 19.49 -11.09 3.43
C THR A 189 19.33 -12.59 3.76
N SER A 190 20.29 -13.40 3.39
CA SER A 190 20.29 -14.85 3.67
C SER A 190 20.37 -15.17 5.17
N ASP A 191 20.90 -14.25 5.97
CA ASP A 191 20.99 -14.32 7.43
C ASP A 191 19.86 -13.59 8.16
N ASN A 192 18.78 -13.24 7.41
CA ASN A 192 17.55 -12.65 7.95
C ASN A 192 17.65 -11.21 8.45
N GLN A 193 18.37 -10.37 7.74
CA GLN A 193 18.37 -8.93 7.94
C GLN A 193 17.53 -8.24 6.87
N GLY A 194 16.59 -7.39 7.29
CA GLY A 194 15.80 -6.54 6.38
C GLY A 194 16.61 -5.34 5.89
N CYS A 195 16.49 -5.01 4.61
CA CYS A 195 17.20 -3.87 4.02
C CYS A 195 16.48 -3.31 2.80
N VAL A 196 16.97 -2.16 2.31
CA VAL A 196 16.63 -1.62 1.00
C VAL A 196 17.89 -1.57 0.14
N LEU A 197 17.83 -2.21 -1.02
CA LEU A 197 18.88 -2.08 -2.03
C LEU A 197 18.65 -0.83 -2.86
N LEU A 198 19.72 -0.11 -3.17
CA LEU A 198 19.71 1.06 -4.02
C LEU A 198 20.52 0.79 -5.29
N TYR A 199 19.88 0.91 -6.43
CA TYR A 199 20.49 0.82 -7.75
C TYR A 199 20.46 2.18 -8.43
N LYS A 200 21.42 2.46 -9.32
CA LYS A 200 21.58 3.74 -10.00
C LYS A 200 21.64 3.53 -11.51
N SER A 201 20.96 4.39 -12.26
CA SER A 201 20.94 4.39 -13.72
C SER A 201 20.97 5.80 -14.30
N LYS A 202 21.32 5.92 -15.59
CA LYS A 202 21.20 7.15 -16.39
C LYS A 202 20.06 7.10 -17.40
N ASP A 203 19.49 5.93 -17.66
CA ASP A 203 18.62 5.67 -18.80
C ASP A 203 17.37 4.85 -18.46
N LEU A 204 17.14 4.51 -17.17
CA LEU A 204 16.03 3.66 -16.69
C LEU A 204 16.07 2.18 -17.15
N ILE A 205 17.16 1.77 -17.79
CA ILE A 205 17.35 0.41 -18.30
C ILE A 205 18.56 -0.25 -17.65
N ASN A 206 19.72 0.43 -17.72
CA ASN A 206 20.98 -0.09 -17.20
C ASN A 206 21.16 0.36 -15.75
N PHE A 207 20.78 -0.50 -14.81
CA PHE A 207 20.91 -0.25 -13.38
C PHE A 207 22.13 -0.97 -12.81
N GLU A 208 22.95 -0.23 -12.07
CA GLU A 208 24.11 -0.75 -11.35
C GLU A 208 23.85 -0.67 -9.85
N TYR A 209 24.25 -1.71 -9.10
CA TYR A 209 24.17 -1.69 -7.63
C TYR A 209 24.94 -0.47 -7.10
N TYR A 210 24.31 0.29 -6.22
CA TYR A 210 24.86 1.53 -5.71
C TYR A 210 25.11 1.49 -4.21
N ASN A 211 24.13 1.08 -3.41
CA ASN A 211 24.26 0.99 -1.96
C ASN A 211 23.15 0.09 -1.34
N ARG A 212 23.27 -0.12 -0.03
CA ARG A 212 22.27 -0.75 0.81
C ARG A 212 21.95 0.16 1.99
N ILE A 213 20.67 0.33 2.30
CA ILE A 213 20.20 1.01 3.51
C ILE A 213 19.64 -0.05 4.44
N GLU A 214 20.19 -0.12 5.65
CA GLU A 214 19.81 -1.10 6.66
C GLU A 214 19.97 -0.54 8.07
N VAL A 215 19.31 -1.19 9.04
CA VAL A 215 19.45 -0.92 10.48
C VAL A 215 19.58 -2.27 11.18
N ASP A 216 20.59 -2.42 11.98
CA ASP A 216 20.85 -3.65 12.72
C ASP A 216 19.65 -4.02 13.60
N ASP A 217 19.31 -5.31 13.62
CA ASP A 217 18.21 -5.88 14.44
C ASP A 217 16.84 -5.20 14.22
N PHE A 218 16.59 -4.68 13.01
CA PHE A 218 15.32 -4.01 12.68
C PHE A 218 14.48 -4.80 11.67
N GLY A 219 14.06 -5.99 12.08
CA GLY A 219 13.24 -6.91 11.28
C GLY A 219 14.03 -7.71 10.24
N TYR A 220 13.39 -8.76 9.74
CA TYR A 220 14.06 -9.70 8.82
C TYR A 220 13.80 -9.42 7.33
N MET A 221 12.82 -8.60 7.01
CA MET A 221 12.46 -8.20 5.64
C MET A 221 11.91 -6.78 5.67
N TRP A 222 12.32 -5.95 4.71
CA TRP A 222 11.71 -4.65 4.46
C TRP A 222 11.00 -4.69 3.11
N GLU A 223 9.69 -4.51 3.09
CA GLU A 223 8.88 -4.51 1.87
C GLU A 223 8.45 -3.10 1.45
N CYS A 224 8.02 -2.97 0.22
CA CYS A 224 7.37 -1.78 -0.34
C CYS A 224 8.13 -0.47 -0.08
N PRO A 225 9.44 -0.37 -0.40
CA PRO A 225 10.18 0.85 -0.17
C PRO A 225 9.67 1.98 -1.05
N ASP A 226 9.56 3.18 -0.47
CA ASP A 226 9.24 4.41 -1.19
C ASP A 226 10.19 5.52 -0.77
N LEU A 227 11.14 5.88 -1.64
CA LEU A 227 12.14 6.92 -1.42
C LEU A 227 11.69 8.21 -2.10
N PHE A 228 11.51 9.28 -1.34
CA PHE A 228 11.05 10.54 -1.91
C PHE A 228 11.45 11.77 -1.10
N GLU A 229 11.46 12.91 -1.78
CA GLU A 229 11.57 14.22 -1.14
C GLU A 229 10.20 14.77 -0.74
N LEU A 230 10.12 15.35 0.46
CA LEU A 230 8.95 16.03 1.00
C LEU A 230 9.39 17.26 1.80
N ASP A 231 8.93 18.45 1.40
CA ASP A 231 9.25 19.72 2.04
C ASP A 231 10.77 19.96 2.25
N GLY A 232 11.58 19.52 1.29
CA GLY A 232 13.03 19.70 1.25
C GLY A 232 13.85 18.63 2.00
N GLU A 233 13.20 17.62 2.57
CA GLU A 233 13.84 16.51 3.27
C GLU A 233 13.58 15.19 2.54
N LEU A 234 14.52 14.25 2.63
CA LEU A 234 14.41 12.93 2.02
C LEU A 234 13.86 11.90 3.03
N PHE A 235 12.91 11.10 2.59
CA PHE A 235 12.27 10.05 3.39
C PHE A 235 12.33 8.71 2.68
N LEU A 236 12.57 7.68 3.47
CA LEU A 236 12.43 6.28 3.07
C LEU A 236 11.28 5.66 3.88
N VAL A 237 10.17 5.38 3.21
CA VAL A 237 9.08 4.58 3.75
C VAL A 237 9.40 3.12 3.52
N VAL A 238 9.14 2.26 4.50
CA VAL A 238 9.30 0.79 4.40
C VAL A 238 8.27 0.09 5.27
N CYS A 239 8.05 -1.18 4.96
CA CYS A 239 7.21 -2.09 5.73
C CYS A 239 8.06 -3.21 6.32
N PRO A 240 8.67 -3.01 7.50
CA PRO A 240 9.52 -4.01 8.12
C PRO A 240 8.69 -5.12 8.77
N GLN A 241 9.13 -6.36 8.57
CA GLN A 241 8.56 -7.57 9.17
C GLN A 241 9.47 -8.08 10.30
N GLY A 242 8.85 -8.62 11.36
CA GLY A 242 9.57 -9.27 12.45
C GLY A 242 10.06 -8.34 13.56
N ILE A 243 9.49 -7.15 13.67
CA ILE A 243 9.75 -6.24 14.80
C ILE A 243 8.82 -6.59 15.95
N SER A 244 9.38 -6.76 17.13
CA SER A 244 8.60 -7.02 18.34
C SER A 244 7.90 -5.78 18.87
N GLN A 245 6.66 -5.93 19.32
CA GLN A 245 5.91 -4.86 19.97
C GLN A 245 6.65 -4.29 21.20
N ARG A 246 6.58 -2.98 21.35
CA ARG A 246 7.18 -2.24 22.49
C ARG A 246 6.13 -1.29 23.09
N GLY A 247 5.44 -1.73 24.14
CA GLY A 247 4.33 -0.96 24.70
C GLY A 247 3.20 -0.78 23.68
N TYR A 248 2.96 0.46 23.26
CA TYR A 248 1.99 0.79 22.20
C TYR A 248 2.62 0.93 20.82
N ASP A 249 3.94 0.89 20.72
CA ASP A 249 4.64 0.94 19.45
C ASP A 249 4.73 -0.46 18.85
N TYR A 250 4.65 -0.55 17.51
CA TYR A 250 4.78 -1.80 16.76
C TYR A 250 3.74 -2.86 17.13
N ALA A 251 2.48 -2.43 17.31
CA ALA A 251 1.40 -3.31 17.77
C ALA A 251 0.80 -4.20 16.68
N ASN A 252 1.01 -3.86 15.40
CA ASN A 252 0.56 -4.68 14.28
C ASN A 252 1.49 -5.88 14.03
N VAL A 253 1.02 -6.89 13.30
CA VAL A 253 1.82 -8.07 12.91
C VAL A 253 3.11 -7.65 12.22
N TYR A 254 3.00 -6.70 11.28
CA TYR A 254 4.12 -6.04 10.61
C TYR A 254 3.94 -4.53 10.65
N GLN A 255 5.02 -3.79 10.40
CA GLN A 255 4.99 -2.35 10.59
C GLN A 255 4.94 -1.61 9.26
N THR A 256 4.48 -0.36 9.33
CA THR A 256 4.48 0.59 8.23
C THR A 256 4.96 1.93 8.74
N GLY A 257 6.06 2.42 8.22
CA GLY A 257 6.62 3.66 8.72
C GLY A 257 7.76 4.20 7.87
N TYR A 258 8.48 5.15 8.42
CA TYR A 258 9.50 5.87 7.67
C TYR A 258 10.74 6.20 8.50
N PHE A 259 11.83 6.35 7.78
CA PHE A 259 13.05 7.00 8.23
C PHE A 259 13.20 8.35 7.51
N LYS A 260 13.67 9.39 8.19
CA LYS A 260 14.26 10.54 7.53
C LYS A 260 15.70 10.17 7.15
N VAL A 261 16.08 10.44 5.91
CA VAL A 261 17.38 10.06 5.34
C VAL A 261 18.18 11.31 5.01
N ASP A 262 19.41 11.37 5.49
CA ASP A 262 20.42 12.33 5.04
C ASP A 262 21.40 11.58 4.14
N TYR A 263 21.21 11.68 2.82
CA TYR A 263 21.96 10.91 1.83
C TYR A 263 22.88 11.81 1.00
N ASP A 264 24.17 11.58 1.10
CA ASP A 264 25.17 12.18 0.20
C ASP A 264 25.31 11.31 -1.06
N PHE A 265 24.61 11.70 -2.14
CA PHE A 265 24.63 10.97 -3.40
C PHE A 265 25.96 11.06 -4.16
N ASP A 266 26.84 11.99 -3.83
CA ASP A 266 28.14 12.12 -4.47
C ASP A 266 29.19 11.20 -3.81
N ASN A 267 29.17 11.13 -2.49
CA ASN A 267 30.07 10.27 -1.70
C ASN A 267 29.46 8.89 -1.38
N ASN A 268 28.20 8.65 -1.74
CA ASN A 268 27.47 7.41 -1.51
C ASN A 268 27.43 6.99 -0.04
N THR A 269 27.14 7.94 0.84
CA THR A 269 27.01 7.73 2.28
C THR A 269 25.67 8.23 2.79
N TYR A 270 25.18 7.65 3.87
CA TYR A 270 23.91 8.06 4.44
C TYR A 270 23.90 8.04 5.98
N LYS A 271 22.96 8.79 6.53
CA LYS A 271 22.49 8.70 7.92
C LYS A 271 20.98 8.58 7.90
N ILE A 272 20.45 7.81 8.81
CA ILE A 272 19.00 7.68 8.95
C ILE A 272 18.58 8.00 10.38
N SER A 273 17.35 8.52 10.53
CA SER A 273 16.74 8.79 11.84
C SER A 273 16.26 7.49 12.50
N GLU A 274 15.71 7.61 13.70
CA GLU A 274 14.85 6.57 14.25
C GLU A 274 13.63 6.35 13.36
N PHE A 275 13.14 5.10 13.32
CA PHE A 275 11.92 4.73 12.62
C PHE A 275 10.69 5.34 13.28
N LYS A 276 9.78 5.86 12.48
CA LYS A 276 8.49 6.36 12.95
C LYS A 276 7.36 5.66 12.19
N GLU A 277 6.42 5.10 12.94
CA GLU A 277 5.21 4.53 12.35
C GLU A 277 4.40 5.61 11.62
N LEU A 278 3.95 5.31 10.39
CA LEU A 278 3.06 6.19 9.63
C LEU A 278 1.64 6.14 10.13
N ASP A 279 1.21 4.98 10.57
CA ASP A 279 -0.14 4.74 11.05
C ASP A 279 -0.10 3.65 12.13
N ARG A 280 -0.84 3.86 13.20
CA ARG A 280 -0.95 2.92 14.32
C ARG A 280 -2.31 2.25 14.37
N GLY A 281 -3.14 2.50 13.37
CA GLY A 281 -4.38 1.77 13.17
C GLY A 281 -4.10 0.34 12.71
N PHE A 282 -5.06 -0.51 12.91
CA PHE A 282 -5.07 -1.84 12.36
C PHE A 282 -6.06 -1.84 11.18
N ASP A 283 -5.81 -2.38 10.06
CA ASP A 283 -4.53 -2.83 9.55
C ASP A 283 -4.12 -1.85 8.47
N ILE A 284 -2.85 -1.59 8.38
CA ILE A 284 -2.31 -0.76 7.31
C ILE A 284 -0.96 -1.31 6.87
N TYR A 285 -0.77 -1.46 5.56
CA TYR A 285 0.46 -1.99 5.00
C TYR A 285 0.72 -1.46 3.59
N ALA A 286 1.93 -1.65 3.09
CA ALA A 286 2.34 -1.36 1.72
C ALA A 286 1.97 0.03 1.20
N PRO A 287 2.22 1.15 1.93
CA PRO A 287 1.93 2.48 1.41
C PRO A 287 2.79 2.77 0.18
N GLN A 288 2.17 3.42 -0.80
CA GLN A 288 2.87 3.95 -1.96
C GLN A 288 2.43 5.37 -2.22
N SER A 289 3.37 6.26 -2.55
CA SER A 289 3.09 7.66 -2.82
C SER A 289 3.49 8.07 -4.24
N PHE A 290 2.89 9.14 -4.73
CA PHE A 290 3.21 9.77 -6.00
C PHE A 290 3.02 11.28 -5.91
N LEU A 291 3.63 12.03 -6.84
CA LEU A 291 3.34 13.45 -7.03
C LEU A 291 2.23 13.59 -8.07
N ASP A 292 1.21 14.37 -7.74
CA ASP A 292 0.20 14.77 -8.71
C ASP A 292 0.65 16.01 -9.51
N GLU A 293 -0.11 16.40 -10.52
CA GLU A 293 0.17 17.58 -11.36
C GLU A 293 0.08 18.92 -10.59
N LYS A 294 -0.43 18.89 -9.37
CA LYS A 294 -0.43 20.04 -8.44
C LYS A 294 0.77 20.00 -7.48
N ASN A 295 1.73 19.08 -7.70
CA ASN A 295 2.87 18.84 -6.83
C ASN A 295 2.51 18.44 -5.38
N ARG A 296 1.35 17.82 -5.18
CA ARG A 296 1.00 17.24 -3.89
C ARG A 296 1.54 15.81 -3.86
N ARG A 297 2.17 15.43 -2.76
CA ARG A 297 2.51 14.03 -2.55
C ARG A 297 1.32 13.31 -1.95
N ILE A 298 0.72 12.45 -2.75
CA ILE A 298 -0.48 11.69 -2.41
C ILE A 298 -0.07 10.25 -2.13
N GLN A 299 -0.62 9.66 -1.05
CA GLN A 299 -0.35 8.29 -0.64
C GLN A 299 -1.65 7.50 -0.55
N TYR A 300 -1.57 6.25 -0.98
CA TYR A 300 -2.49 5.17 -0.65
C TYR A 300 -1.76 4.08 0.13
N ALA A 301 -2.48 3.31 0.90
CA ALA A 301 -1.99 2.10 1.54
C ALA A 301 -3.07 1.01 1.50
N TRP A 302 -2.68 -0.21 1.70
CA TRP A 302 -3.59 -1.34 1.85
C TRP A 302 -4.21 -1.33 3.26
N MET A 303 -5.55 -1.37 3.34
CA MET A 303 -6.30 -1.62 4.57
C MET A 303 -6.40 -3.13 4.79
N GLY A 304 -5.32 -3.69 5.24
CA GLY A 304 -5.07 -5.10 5.50
C GLY A 304 -3.59 -5.29 5.83
N ILE A 305 -3.21 -6.51 6.19
CA ILE A 305 -1.84 -6.85 6.55
C ILE A 305 -1.58 -8.31 6.19
N PRO A 306 -0.35 -8.70 5.76
CA PRO A 306 -0.02 -10.10 5.58
C PRO A 306 -0.05 -10.84 6.93
N ASP A 307 -0.33 -12.14 6.86
CA ASP A 307 -0.27 -13.07 8.01
C ASP A 307 -1.15 -12.70 9.21
N ALA A 308 -2.23 -11.92 8.98
CA ALA A 308 -3.22 -11.65 10.00
C ALA A 308 -3.88 -12.94 10.51
N GLU A 309 -4.02 -13.08 11.83
CA GLU A 309 -4.61 -14.26 12.46
C GLU A 309 -6.14 -14.32 12.39
N TYR A 310 -6.78 -13.35 11.74
CA TYR A 310 -8.23 -13.25 11.62
C TYR A 310 -8.69 -13.30 10.16
N ASN A 311 -9.97 -13.53 9.95
CA ASN A 311 -10.64 -13.50 8.64
C ASN A 311 -11.55 -12.30 8.52
N ASN A 312 -11.65 -11.75 7.32
CA ASN A 312 -12.56 -10.65 6.99
C ASN A 312 -13.97 -11.16 6.64
N GLN A 313 -14.52 -12.05 7.46
CA GLN A 313 -15.94 -12.40 7.38
C GLN A 313 -16.77 -11.18 7.87
N PRO A 314 -17.91 -10.83 7.23
CA PRO A 314 -18.58 -11.61 6.18
C PRO A 314 -18.17 -11.25 4.74
N THR A 315 -17.28 -10.28 4.48
CA THR A 315 -16.96 -9.85 3.11
C THR A 315 -16.39 -10.99 2.25
N VAL A 316 -15.65 -11.90 2.88
CA VAL A 316 -15.14 -13.11 2.22
C VAL A 316 -16.29 -14.00 1.73
N ASP A 317 -17.37 -14.12 2.49
CA ASP A 317 -18.57 -14.86 2.08
C ASP A 317 -19.28 -14.20 0.89
N TYR A 318 -19.12 -12.88 0.74
CA TYR A 318 -19.58 -12.12 -0.41
C TYR A 318 -18.55 -12.08 -1.55
N CYS A 319 -17.48 -12.87 -1.46
CA CYS A 319 -16.46 -13.05 -2.50
C CYS A 319 -15.58 -11.82 -2.74
N TRP A 320 -15.29 -11.03 -1.72
CA TRP A 320 -14.32 -9.95 -1.81
C TRP A 320 -13.63 -9.70 -0.46
N GLN A 321 -12.45 -9.06 -0.49
CA GLN A 321 -11.73 -8.73 0.72
C GLN A 321 -10.79 -7.54 0.49
N HIS A 322 -10.68 -6.69 1.51
CA HIS A 322 -9.80 -5.54 1.64
C HIS A 322 -10.17 -4.32 0.80
N ALA A 323 -9.49 -3.22 1.09
CA ALA A 323 -9.65 -1.94 0.41
C ALA A 323 -8.32 -1.17 0.44
N LEU A 324 -8.21 -0.12 -0.37
CA LEU A 324 -7.19 0.91 -0.18
C LEU A 324 -7.69 1.97 0.81
N THR A 325 -6.77 2.60 1.53
CA THR A 325 -7.07 3.77 2.36
C THR A 325 -7.68 4.89 1.51
N MET A 326 -8.25 5.90 2.17
CA MET A 326 -8.47 7.18 1.48
C MET A 326 -7.14 7.76 0.96
N PRO A 327 -7.17 8.54 -0.14
CA PRO A 327 -5.99 9.28 -0.57
C PRO A 327 -5.59 10.31 0.48
N ARG A 328 -4.34 10.27 0.90
CA ARG A 328 -3.78 11.15 1.93
C ARG A 328 -2.71 12.04 1.31
N VAL A 329 -2.82 13.34 1.51
CA VAL A 329 -1.74 14.29 1.19
C VAL A 329 -0.72 14.28 2.32
N LEU A 330 0.53 14.12 1.97
CA LEU A 330 1.65 14.17 2.92
C LEU A 330 2.22 15.58 3.02
N SER A 331 2.64 15.98 4.21
CA SER A 331 3.45 17.17 4.47
C SER A 331 4.40 16.92 5.62
N TYR A 332 5.53 17.62 5.65
CA TYR A 332 6.50 17.49 6.74
C TYR A 332 6.61 18.78 7.54
N LYS A 333 6.40 18.68 8.83
CA LYS A 333 6.56 19.81 9.76
C LYS A 333 6.80 19.27 11.17
N ASN A 334 7.43 20.07 12.03
CA ASN A 334 7.69 19.71 13.43
C ASN A 334 8.38 18.35 13.58
N ASN A 335 9.30 18.03 12.67
CA ASN A 335 10.03 16.75 12.62
C ASN A 335 9.13 15.50 12.48
N GLN A 336 7.98 15.65 11.81
CA GLN A 336 7.02 14.58 11.61
C GLN A 336 6.30 14.70 10.26
N ILE A 337 6.01 13.56 9.61
CA ILE A 337 5.11 13.49 8.46
C ILE A 337 3.67 13.59 8.96
N TYR A 338 2.94 14.55 8.42
CA TYR A 338 1.50 14.71 8.60
C TYR A 338 0.79 14.13 7.39
N GLN A 339 -0.33 13.49 7.66
CA GLN A 339 -1.21 12.90 6.67
C GLN A 339 -2.59 13.54 6.80
N GLN A 340 -3.11 14.05 5.70
CA GLN A 340 -4.45 14.63 5.66
C GLN A 340 -5.22 14.06 4.47
N PRO A 341 -6.51 13.76 4.61
CA PRO A 341 -7.33 13.40 3.46
C PRO A 341 -7.22 14.46 2.37
N LEU A 342 -7.29 14.01 1.14
CA LEU A 342 -7.28 14.90 -0.02
C LEU A 342 -8.43 15.91 0.07
N ASP A 343 -8.17 17.17 -0.27
CA ASP A 343 -9.19 18.24 -0.13
C ASP A 343 -10.45 17.98 -0.96
N GLU A 344 -10.30 17.29 -2.08
CA GLU A 344 -11.41 16.87 -2.95
C GLU A 344 -12.43 15.99 -2.20
N MET A 345 -12.02 15.24 -1.16
CA MET A 345 -12.93 14.43 -0.33
C MET A 345 -14.00 15.28 0.36
N LYS A 346 -13.75 16.58 0.57
CA LYS A 346 -14.76 17.51 1.12
C LYS A 346 -16.00 17.63 0.23
N ASN A 347 -15.91 17.33 -1.06
CA ASN A 347 -17.04 17.33 -1.99
C ASN A 347 -18.05 16.20 -1.73
N LEU A 348 -17.67 15.20 -0.92
CA LEU A 348 -18.57 14.14 -0.47
C LEU A 348 -19.49 14.58 0.68
N ARG A 349 -19.21 15.73 1.31
CA ARG A 349 -20.01 16.23 2.43
C ARG A 349 -21.38 16.69 1.94
N LEU A 350 -22.45 16.19 2.58
CA LEU A 350 -23.82 16.52 2.26
C LEU A 350 -24.42 17.49 3.28
N GLU A 351 -24.46 17.09 4.54
CA GLU A 351 -25.05 17.87 5.63
C GLU A 351 -24.06 18.05 6.76
N LYS A 352 -24.08 19.21 7.39
CA LYS A 352 -23.26 19.50 8.57
C LYS A 352 -24.16 19.62 9.80
N ILE A 353 -23.91 18.78 10.78
CA ILE A 353 -24.53 18.87 12.10
C ILE A 353 -23.49 19.40 13.08
N VAL A 354 -23.83 20.46 13.82
CA VAL A 354 -23.00 20.98 14.90
C VAL A 354 -23.76 20.80 16.21
N SER A 355 -23.14 20.18 17.18
CA SER A 355 -23.77 19.92 18.47
C SER A 355 -22.77 20.06 19.62
N ASN A 356 -23.24 20.69 20.71
CA ASN A 356 -22.55 20.74 21.98
C ASN A 356 -23.07 19.63 22.93
N CYS A 357 -23.92 18.75 22.44
CA CYS A 357 -24.53 17.68 23.24
C CYS A 357 -23.54 16.54 23.46
N LYS A 358 -23.58 15.95 24.65
CA LYS A 358 -22.82 14.74 24.97
C LYS A 358 -23.27 13.49 24.19
N ASN A 359 -24.50 13.51 23.67
CA ASN A 359 -25.05 12.40 22.88
C ASN A 359 -25.62 12.92 21.58
N ILE A 360 -25.12 12.39 20.46
CA ILE A 360 -25.66 12.66 19.12
C ILE A 360 -26.26 11.35 18.61
N LYS A 361 -27.55 11.40 18.26
CA LYS A 361 -28.22 10.26 17.61
C LYS A 361 -28.48 10.65 16.16
N GLN A 362 -27.78 10.00 15.26
CA GLN A 362 -28.07 10.07 13.83
C GLN A 362 -28.66 8.74 13.38
N LYS A 363 -29.83 8.79 12.75
CA LYS A 363 -30.62 7.58 12.50
C LYS A 363 -30.41 7.00 11.10
N ASP A 364 -29.99 7.81 10.13
CA ASP A 364 -30.25 7.47 8.72
C ASP A 364 -28.98 7.24 7.88
N THR A 365 -27.78 7.32 8.48
CA THR A 365 -26.55 7.03 7.76
C THR A 365 -25.51 6.35 8.64
N VAL A 366 -24.72 5.49 8.02
CA VAL A 366 -23.52 4.87 8.61
C VAL A 366 -22.24 5.47 8.07
N VAL A 367 -22.38 6.43 7.15
CA VAL A 367 -21.28 7.11 6.45
C VAL A 367 -21.25 8.56 6.91
N TYR A 368 -20.21 8.96 7.63
CA TYR A 368 -20.05 10.33 8.12
C TYR A 368 -18.60 10.68 8.43
N GLU A 369 -18.33 11.95 8.41
CA GLU A 369 -17.12 12.58 8.94
C GLU A 369 -17.46 13.21 10.27
N MET A 370 -16.63 13.03 11.29
CA MET A 370 -16.79 13.63 12.61
C MET A 370 -15.56 14.46 12.97
N GLN A 371 -15.79 15.70 13.39
CA GLN A 371 -14.78 16.54 14.00
C GLN A 371 -15.13 16.75 15.47
N VAL A 372 -14.19 16.46 16.35
CA VAL A 372 -14.35 16.65 17.80
C VAL A 372 -13.27 17.58 18.30
N ASP A 373 -13.69 18.71 18.88
CA ASP A 373 -12.81 19.65 19.56
C ASP A 373 -12.85 19.39 21.06
N PHE A 374 -11.71 19.23 21.68
CA PHE A 374 -11.61 18.93 23.12
C PHE A 374 -10.42 19.63 23.79
N ASP A 375 -10.50 19.78 25.11
CA ASP A 375 -9.43 20.30 25.95
C ASP A 375 -8.41 19.20 26.32
N LYS A 376 -7.18 19.35 25.87
CA LYS A 376 -6.07 18.41 26.14
C LYS A 376 -5.75 18.23 27.62
N SER A 377 -6.17 19.14 28.47
CA SER A 377 -5.98 19.02 29.92
C SER A 377 -6.96 18.05 30.57
N GLN A 378 -7.94 17.55 29.84
CA GLN A 378 -8.99 16.67 30.35
C GLN A 378 -8.99 15.33 29.61
N ASP A 379 -9.12 14.26 30.39
CA ASP A 379 -9.41 12.95 29.83
C ASP A 379 -10.84 12.92 29.26
N PHE A 380 -11.04 12.22 28.16
CA PHE A 380 -12.35 12.02 27.58
C PHE A 380 -12.50 10.63 26.96
N VAL A 381 -13.74 10.20 26.83
CA VAL A 381 -14.13 9.01 26.11
C VAL A 381 -15.19 9.39 25.07
N LEU A 382 -14.93 9.04 23.83
CA LEU A 382 -15.90 9.15 22.74
C LEU A 382 -16.38 7.73 22.36
N GLN A 383 -17.63 7.45 22.64
CA GLN A 383 -18.25 6.20 22.22
C GLN A 383 -18.94 6.40 20.88
N ILE A 384 -18.54 5.60 19.89
CA ILE A 384 -19.13 5.60 18.54
C ILE A 384 -19.88 4.28 18.40
N ARG A 385 -21.21 4.35 18.43
CA ARG A 385 -22.06 3.17 18.56
C ARG A 385 -21.76 2.36 19.85
N ASP A 386 -22.11 1.10 19.86
CA ASP A 386 -21.97 0.26 21.06
C ASP A 386 -20.58 -0.42 21.14
N ASP A 387 -19.81 -0.39 20.05
CA ASP A 387 -18.66 -1.27 19.81
C ASP A 387 -17.34 -0.53 19.52
N VAL A 388 -17.37 0.77 19.32
CA VAL A 388 -16.15 1.56 19.02
C VAL A 388 -15.96 2.66 20.04
N GLN A 389 -14.81 2.69 20.68
CA GLN A 389 -14.45 3.68 21.70
C GLN A 389 -13.11 4.35 21.38
N LEU A 390 -13.09 5.67 21.40
CA LEU A 390 -11.88 6.48 21.42
C LEU A 390 -11.71 7.06 22.83
N SER A 391 -10.60 6.79 23.46
CA SER A 391 -10.27 7.30 24.81
C SER A 391 -9.01 8.14 24.76
N TYR A 392 -9.06 9.33 25.32
CA TYR A 392 -7.89 10.16 25.58
C TYR A 392 -7.65 10.17 27.08
N LEU A 393 -6.60 9.48 27.53
CA LEU A 393 -6.30 9.26 28.93
C LEU A 393 -4.81 9.54 29.18
N ASN A 394 -4.49 10.36 30.16
CA ASN A 394 -3.10 10.70 30.50
C ASN A 394 -2.25 11.12 29.30
N HIS A 395 -2.78 11.95 28.42
CA HIS A 395 -2.15 12.41 27.17
C HIS A 395 -1.90 11.31 26.12
N VAL A 396 -2.52 10.14 26.24
CA VAL A 396 -2.47 9.05 25.28
C VAL A 396 -3.84 8.88 24.63
N LEU A 397 -3.89 8.88 23.29
CA LEU A 397 -5.09 8.54 22.55
C LEU A 397 -5.12 7.03 22.32
N LEU A 398 -6.15 6.38 22.84
CA LEU A 398 -6.37 4.95 22.74
C LEU A 398 -7.63 4.68 21.94
N PHE A 399 -7.55 3.72 21.05
CA PHE A 399 -8.65 3.28 20.23
C PHE A 399 -9.01 1.85 20.58
N PHE A 400 -10.26 1.62 20.97
CA PHE A 400 -10.76 0.30 21.32
C PHE A 400 -11.92 -0.07 20.44
N VAL A 401 -11.92 -1.30 19.95
CA VAL A 401 -13.06 -1.94 19.34
C VAL A 401 -13.48 -3.09 20.24
N ASP A 402 -14.72 -3.08 20.72
CA ASP A 402 -15.20 -4.16 21.58
C ASP A 402 -15.50 -5.40 20.74
N ILE A 403 -14.65 -6.43 20.91
CA ILE A 403 -14.72 -7.69 20.16
C ILE A 403 -15.63 -8.70 20.90
N ILE A 404 -16.73 -8.27 21.50
CA ILE A 404 -17.66 -9.20 22.18
C ILE A 404 -18.30 -10.20 21.20
N GLN A 405 -18.33 -9.89 19.91
CA GLN A 405 -18.68 -10.86 18.87
C GLN A 405 -17.45 -11.26 18.06
N LYS A 406 -16.71 -12.23 18.57
CA LYS A 406 -15.43 -12.74 18.05
C LYS A 406 -15.36 -13.14 16.56
N PHE A 407 -16.40 -12.99 15.77
CA PHE A 407 -16.49 -13.49 14.39
C PHE A 407 -16.96 -12.47 13.35
N LEU A 408 -17.20 -11.21 13.71
CA LEU A 408 -17.83 -10.26 12.79
C LEU A 408 -17.08 -8.93 12.60
N LEU A 409 -15.87 -8.77 13.12
CA LEU A 409 -15.44 -7.45 13.53
C LEU A 409 -14.32 -6.71 12.81
N PRO A 410 -13.44 -7.23 11.97
CA PRO A 410 -12.42 -6.35 11.40
C PRO A 410 -12.95 -5.33 10.39
N PHE A 411 -14.09 -5.59 9.75
CA PHE A 411 -14.61 -4.72 8.68
C PHE A 411 -15.95 -4.05 8.94
N LEU A 412 -16.65 -4.45 9.97
CA LEU A 412 -18.01 -3.96 10.22
C LEU A 412 -18.10 -2.47 10.51
N TYR A 413 -16.99 -1.80 10.80
CA TYR A 413 -17.14 -0.62 11.62
C TYR A 413 -16.43 0.61 11.17
N PHE A 414 -15.56 0.49 10.19
CA PHE A 414 -15.07 1.63 9.46
C PHE A 414 -15.74 1.80 8.12
N GLN A 415 -17.04 1.48 8.04
CA GLN A 415 -17.83 1.97 6.93
C GLN A 415 -17.75 3.48 6.93
N ASP A 416 -16.71 4.00 6.25
CA ASP A 416 -16.64 5.40 5.88
C ASP A 416 -16.84 6.38 7.06
N ILE A 417 -16.30 6.06 8.25
CA ILE A 417 -16.26 6.98 9.38
C ILE A 417 -14.88 7.62 9.45
N LEU A 418 -14.83 8.91 9.23
CA LEU A 418 -13.65 9.71 9.40
C LEU A 418 -13.77 10.57 10.65
N VAL A 419 -12.90 10.34 11.61
CA VAL A 419 -12.88 11.11 12.86
C VAL A 419 -11.67 12.02 12.90
N TYR A 420 -11.91 13.32 12.93
CA TYR A 420 -10.89 14.31 13.20
C TYR A 420 -10.90 14.69 14.67
N LEU A 421 -9.75 14.55 15.32
CA LEU A 421 -9.55 15.07 16.65
C LEU A 421 -8.72 16.36 16.55
N HIS A 422 -9.32 17.49 16.91
CA HIS A 422 -8.59 18.75 17.07
C HIS A 422 -8.00 18.83 18.47
N LEU A 423 -6.68 18.73 18.52
CA LEU A 423 -5.86 18.85 19.72
C LEU A 423 -5.52 20.30 20.03
#